data_5981ab5bcb3b5594f7830a80aeea4988
#
_entry.id   5981ab5bcb3b5594f7830a80aeea4988
#
_cell.length_a   1.000
_cell.length_b   1.000
_cell.length_c   1.000
_cell.angle_alpha   90.00
_cell.angle_beta   90.00
_cell.angle_gamma   90.00
#
_symmetry.space_group_name_H-M   'P 1'
#
loop_
_entity.id
_entity.type
_entity.pdbx_description
1 polymer ?
#
loop_
_entity_poly.entity_id
_entity_poly.type
_entity_poly.pdbx_seq_one_letter_code
_entity_poly.pdbx_strand_id
1 'polypeptide(L)'
;SGFINPVDIQNAGDERLFIVEQSGRIKILNTDATINPTPFLNITNLISSGGERGLLGLAFHPDYANNGYLFVHYSNTSGDTQIARYTVDSENPNFADPASALLIINVEQPYSNHNGGCIQFGVDGYLYIGLGDGGSGGDPENRSQNLQTLLGKMLRIDIDNTEGANNYSIPLDNPFIDNPN
;
A
#
# COMPACT_ATOMS: atom_id res chain seq x y z
N SER A 1 -24.32 2.62 -3.96
CA SER A 1 -23.74 3.96 -3.78
C SER A 1 -23.37 4.15 -2.30
N GLY A 2 -22.53 5.14 -1.96
CA GLY A 2 -22.10 5.39 -0.56
C GLY A 2 -20.59 5.45 -0.39
N PHE A 3 -19.83 5.17 -1.47
CA PHE A 3 -18.37 5.34 -1.50
C PHE A 3 -18.00 6.57 -2.33
N ILE A 4 -16.91 7.23 -1.95
CA ILE A 4 -16.40 8.45 -2.59
C ILE A 4 -15.05 8.13 -3.25
N ASN A 5 -14.99 8.19 -4.59
CA ASN A 5 -13.81 7.87 -5.38
C ASN A 5 -13.16 6.54 -4.94
N PRO A 6 -13.89 5.41 -5.00
CA PRO A 6 -13.30 4.11 -4.68
C PRO A 6 -12.27 3.72 -5.74
N VAL A 7 -11.10 3.25 -5.31
CA VAL A 7 -9.97 2.90 -6.21
C VAL A 7 -9.52 1.45 -6.05
N ASP A 8 -9.83 0.80 -4.91
CA ASP A 8 -9.46 -0.59 -4.67
C ASP A 8 -10.51 -1.28 -3.79
N ILE A 9 -10.59 -2.61 -3.90
CA ILE A 9 -11.45 -3.47 -3.11
C ILE A 9 -10.70 -4.72 -2.70
N GLN A 10 -10.67 -5.03 -1.39
CA GLN A 10 -9.95 -6.15 -0.84
C GLN A 10 -10.82 -6.97 0.12
N ASN A 11 -10.39 -8.20 0.40
CA ASN A 11 -10.98 -9.10 1.36
C ASN A 11 -9.91 -9.60 2.33
N ALA A 12 -10.23 -9.69 3.62
CA ALA A 12 -9.32 -10.10 4.68
C ALA A 12 -9.39 -11.61 4.99
N GLY A 13 -10.01 -12.40 4.12
CA GLY A 13 -10.27 -13.83 4.35
C GLY A 13 -11.57 -14.10 5.12
N ASP A 14 -12.41 -13.07 5.29
CA ASP A 14 -13.75 -13.17 5.89
C ASP A 14 -14.83 -12.65 4.94
N GLU A 15 -16.07 -12.47 5.41
CA GLU A 15 -17.20 -12.07 4.58
C GLU A 15 -17.26 -10.57 4.27
N ARG A 16 -16.39 -9.75 4.89
CA ARG A 16 -16.37 -8.30 4.70
C ARG A 16 -15.60 -7.92 3.42
N LEU A 17 -16.02 -6.83 2.76
CA LEU A 17 -15.26 -6.20 1.70
C LEU A 17 -14.73 -4.85 2.20
N PHE A 18 -13.47 -4.59 1.95
CA PHE A 18 -12.78 -3.37 2.33
C PHE A 18 -12.60 -2.49 1.11
N ILE A 19 -13.24 -1.34 1.11
CA ILE A 19 -13.29 -0.41 -0.02
C ILE A 19 -12.35 0.75 0.27
N VAL A 20 -11.34 0.91 -0.57
CA VAL A 20 -10.36 1.98 -0.48
C VAL A 20 -10.90 3.22 -1.19
N GLU A 21 -11.06 4.31 -0.46
CA GLU A 21 -11.39 5.63 -1.00
C GLU A 21 -10.10 6.45 -1.19
N GLN A 22 -9.90 7.00 -2.38
CA GLN A 22 -8.70 7.76 -2.76
C GLN A 22 -8.31 8.86 -1.76
N SER A 23 -9.29 9.44 -1.08
CA SER A 23 -9.08 10.51 -0.10
C SER A 23 -8.45 10.07 1.23
N GLY A 24 -8.18 8.75 1.43
CA GLY A 24 -7.49 8.26 2.63
C GLY A 24 -8.37 7.53 3.63
N ARG A 25 -9.49 6.96 3.19
CA ARG A 25 -10.34 6.12 4.02
C ARG A 25 -10.45 4.72 3.47
N ILE A 26 -10.52 3.75 4.35
CA ILE A 26 -10.94 2.38 4.04
C ILE A 26 -12.26 2.15 4.74
N LYS A 27 -13.27 1.74 3.99
CA LYS A 27 -14.62 1.45 4.52
C LYS A 27 -14.94 -0.02 4.42
N ILE A 28 -15.77 -0.52 5.34
CA ILE A 28 -16.26 -1.90 5.31
C ILE A 28 -17.66 -1.92 4.68
N LEU A 29 -17.81 -2.76 3.67
CA LEU A 29 -19.09 -3.19 3.11
C LEU A 29 -19.41 -4.57 3.65
N ASN A 30 -20.53 -4.69 4.36
CA ASN A 30 -21.02 -5.93 4.94
C ASN A 30 -21.82 -6.76 3.92
N THR A 31 -22.06 -8.04 4.21
CA THR A 31 -22.81 -8.96 3.36
C THR A 31 -24.27 -8.57 3.12
N ASP A 32 -24.87 -7.83 4.06
CA ASP A 32 -26.21 -7.25 3.94
C ASP A 32 -26.25 -5.93 3.14
N ALA A 33 -25.14 -5.59 2.47
CA ALA A 33 -24.92 -4.36 1.72
C ALA A 33 -24.94 -3.07 2.55
N THR A 34 -24.86 -3.16 3.86
CA THR A 34 -24.65 -1.99 4.73
C THR A 34 -23.17 -1.58 4.75
N ILE A 35 -22.92 -0.29 4.96
CA ILE A 35 -21.57 0.27 5.11
C ILE A 35 -21.40 0.68 6.56
N ASN A 36 -20.32 0.27 7.19
CA ASN A 36 -20.02 0.71 8.55
C ASN A 36 -19.90 2.24 8.61
N PRO A 37 -20.56 2.89 9.58
CA PRO A 37 -20.57 4.36 9.67
C PRO A 37 -19.17 4.94 9.97
N THR A 38 -18.34 4.20 10.74
CA THR A 38 -16.96 4.55 11.02
C THR A 38 -16.06 3.87 10.00
N PRO A 39 -15.11 4.59 9.36
CA PRO A 39 -14.11 3.97 8.50
C PRO A 39 -13.28 2.94 9.26
N PHE A 40 -12.91 1.86 8.58
CA PHE A 40 -11.96 0.86 9.10
C PHE A 40 -10.59 1.47 9.38
N LEU A 41 -10.08 2.28 8.43
CA LEU A 41 -8.88 3.09 8.59
C LEU A 41 -9.16 4.51 8.06
N ASN A 42 -8.68 5.52 8.77
CA ASN A 42 -8.75 6.91 8.34
C ASN A 42 -7.40 7.60 8.49
N ILE A 43 -6.74 7.85 7.36
CA ILE A 43 -5.44 8.52 7.25
C ILE A 43 -5.51 9.75 6.34
N THR A 44 -6.67 10.38 6.22
CA THR A 44 -6.90 11.55 5.36
C THR A 44 -5.96 12.71 5.64
N ASN A 45 -5.48 12.85 6.88
CA ASN A 45 -4.52 13.88 7.30
C ASN A 45 -3.07 13.61 6.86
N LEU A 46 -2.75 12.39 6.39
CA LEU A 46 -1.43 12.00 5.93
C LEU A 46 -1.30 12.03 4.40
N ILE A 47 -2.39 12.30 3.68
CA ILE A 47 -2.50 12.06 2.25
C ILE A 47 -2.54 13.36 1.44
N SER A 48 -1.77 13.39 0.36
CA SER A 48 -2.01 14.27 -0.79
C SER A 48 -2.92 13.53 -1.75
N SER A 49 -4.13 14.01 -2.01
CA SER A 49 -5.09 13.38 -2.91
C SER A 49 -5.42 14.28 -4.10
N GLY A 50 -5.79 13.66 -5.21
CA GLY A 50 -6.17 14.32 -6.46
C GLY A 50 -5.31 13.88 -7.64
N GLY A 51 -5.89 13.84 -8.82
CA GLY A 51 -5.27 13.19 -9.96
C GLY A 51 -5.02 11.72 -9.68
N GLU A 52 -3.77 11.27 -9.75
CA GLU A 52 -3.36 9.90 -9.47
C GLU A 52 -2.87 9.69 -8.03
N ARG A 53 -2.76 10.76 -7.22
CA ARG A 53 -2.34 10.71 -5.81
C ARG A 53 -3.51 10.35 -4.89
N GLY A 54 -3.18 9.69 -3.77
CA GLY A 54 -4.17 9.35 -2.74
C GLY A 54 -3.78 8.11 -1.95
N LEU A 55 -4.76 7.52 -1.27
CA LEU A 55 -4.72 6.15 -0.79
C LEU A 55 -5.11 5.25 -1.96
N LEU A 56 -4.18 4.41 -2.44
CA LEU A 56 -4.28 3.78 -3.76
C LEU A 56 -4.40 2.26 -3.69
N GLY A 57 -3.89 1.62 -2.64
CA GLY A 57 -3.94 0.17 -2.51
C GLY A 57 -3.95 -0.30 -1.07
N LEU A 58 -4.49 -1.51 -0.89
CA LEU A 58 -4.60 -2.23 0.38
C LEU A 58 -4.21 -3.69 0.16
N ALA A 59 -3.45 -4.26 1.09
CA ALA A 59 -3.22 -5.70 1.17
C ALA A 59 -3.29 -6.16 2.62
N PHE A 60 -3.97 -7.27 2.87
CA PHE A 60 -3.94 -7.92 4.18
C PHE A 60 -2.82 -8.94 4.21
N HIS A 61 -2.14 -9.03 5.36
CA HIS A 61 -1.13 -10.05 5.59
C HIS A 61 -1.71 -11.45 5.41
N PRO A 62 -0.99 -12.44 4.85
CA PRO A 62 -1.49 -13.82 4.75
C PRO A 62 -1.96 -14.42 6.08
N ASP A 63 -1.32 -14.02 7.19
CA ASP A 63 -1.68 -14.41 8.56
C ASP A 63 -2.48 -13.32 9.31
N TYR A 64 -3.26 -12.51 8.57
CA TYR A 64 -4.04 -11.39 9.14
C TYR A 64 -4.93 -11.80 10.30
N ALA A 65 -5.52 -12.99 10.24
CA ALA A 65 -6.38 -13.50 11.30
C ALA A 65 -5.71 -13.58 12.67
N ASN A 66 -4.38 -13.74 12.71
CA ASN A 66 -3.60 -13.86 13.94
C ASN A 66 -2.83 -12.56 14.28
N ASN A 67 -2.25 -11.90 13.27
CA ASN A 67 -1.38 -10.74 13.51
C ASN A 67 -2.08 -9.38 13.33
N GLY A 68 -3.23 -9.34 12.66
CA GLY A 68 -4.00 -8.13 12.41
C GLY A 68 -3.31 -7.12 11.49
N TYR A 69 -2.30 -7.52 10.72
CA TYR A 69 -1.52 -6.61 9.88
C TYR A 69 -2.17 -6.36 8.53
N LEU A 70 -2.22 -5.09 8.15
CA LEU A 70 -2.59 -4.64 6.81
C LEU A 70 -1.56 -3.63 6.31
N PHE A 71 -1.43 -3.57 5.00
CA PHE A 71 -0.48 -2.70 4.32
C PHE A 71 -1.24 -1.80 3.37
N VAL A 72 -0.81 -0.55 3.30
CA VAL A 72 -1.39 0.43 2.38
C VAL A 72 -0.31 1.10 1.54
N HIS A 73 -0.69 1.43 0.30
CA HIS A 73 0.07 2.25 -0.61
C HIS A 73 -0.61 3.61 -0.72
N TYR A 74 0.09 4.68 -0.39
CA TYR A 74 -0.48 6.03 -0.48
C TYR A 74 0.55 7.09 -0.87
N SER A 75 0.06 8.22 -1.38
CA SER A 75 0.87 9.44 -1.57
C SER A 75 0.79 10.29 -0.32
N ASN A 76 1.92 10.55 0.34
CA ASN A 76 1.97 11.39 1.54
C ASN A 76 1.72 12.87 1.23
N THR A 77 1.73 13.74 2.24
CA THR A 77 1.47 15.19 2.07
C THR A 77 2.48 15.90 1.18
N SER A 78 3.70 15.37 1.00
CA SER A 78 4.69 15.85 0.03
C SER A 78 4.45 15.33 -1.38
N GLY A 79 3.60 14.31 -1.53
CA GLY A 79 3.31 13.63 -2.79
C GLY A 79 4.15 12.38 -3.03
N ASP A 80 5.02 12.00 -2.08
CA ASP A 80 5.84 10.81 -2.18
C ASP A 80 5.04 9.55 -1.91
N THR A 81 5.43 8.45 -2.54
CA THR A 81 4.83 7.13 -2.28
C THR A 81 5.30 6.60 -0.94
N GLN A 82 4.36 6.18 -0.12
CA GLN A 82 4.61 5.42 1.09
C GLN A 82 3.88 4.09 1.09
N ILE A 83 4.62 3.05 1.51
CA ILE A 83 4.05 1.76 1.91
C ILE A 83 4.16 1.70 3.42
N ALA A 84 3.03 1.56 4.09
CA ALA A 84 2.99 1.50 5.55
C ALA A 84 2.13 0.32 6.02
N ARG A 85 2.57 -0.31 7.13
CA ARG A 85 1.79 -1.31 7.85
C ARG A 85 0.96 -0.62 8.93
N TYR A 86 -0.27 -1.05 9.08
CA TYR A 86 -1.16 -0.75 10.20
C TYR A 86 -1.57 -2.03 10.89
N THR A 87 -2.10 -1.90 12.10
CA THR A 87 -2.60 -3.04 12.89
C THR A 87 -4.06 -2.82 13.22
N VAL A 88 -4.87 -3.85 13.08
CA VAL A 88 -6.27 -3.85 13.52
C VAL A 88 -6.31 -3.78 15.05
N ASP A 89 -7.28 -3.06 15.59
CA ASP A 89 -7.52 -3.00 17.03
C ASP A 89 -7.91 -4.38 17.57
N SER A 90 -7.29 -4.80 18.68
CA SER A 90 -7.48 -6.13 19.25
C SER A 90 -8.90 -6.37 19.81
N GLU A 91 -9.61 -5.30 20.15
CA GLU A 91 -10.98 -5.35 20.71
C GLU A 91 -12.04 -5.01 19.66
N ASN A 92 -11.64 -4.39 18.54
CA ASN A 92 -12.56 -3.99 17.48
C ASN A 92 -12.04 -4.38 16.09
N PRO A 93 -12.42 -5.53 15.55
CA PRO A 93 -11.97 -6.01 14.24
C PRO A 93 -12.45 -5.15 13.06
N ASN A 94 -13.30 -4.15 13.32
CA ASN A 94 -13.78 -3.19 12.33
C ASN A 94 -13.04 -1.85 12.38
N PHE A 95 -11.91 -1.79 13.09
CA PHE A 95 -11.11 -0.58 13.22
C PHE A 95 -9.62 -0.92 13.20
N ALA A 96 -8.86 -0.28 12.32
CA ALA A 96 -7.41 -0.30 12.32
C ALA A 96 -6.89 1.00 12.95
N ASP A 97 -5.97 0.88 13.92
CA ASP A 97 -5.45 2.03 14.66
C ASP A 97 -4.51 2.88 13.77
N PRO A 98 -4.86 4.14 13.46
CA PRO A 98 -3.99 5.02 12.69
C PRO A 98 -2.65 5.31 13.39
N ALA A 99 -2.58 5.19 14.72
CA ALA A 99 -1.36 5.40 15.49
C ALA A 99 -0.39 4.19 15.44
N SER A 100 -0.86 3.04 14.95
CA SER A 100 -0.04 1.83 14.77
C SER A 100 0.86 1.87 13.53
N ALA A 101 0.88 2.98 12.80
CA ALA A 101 1.60 3.12 11.54
C ALA A 101 3.09 2.74 11.68
N LEU A 102 3.54 1.81 10.85
CA LEU A 102 4.95 1.49 10.66
C LEU A 102 5.30 1.70 9.19
N LEU A 103 6.19 2.67 8.94
CA LEU A 103 6.68 2.92 7.58
C LEU A 103 7.54 1.74 7.12
N ILE A 104 7.23 1.18 5.96
CA ILE A 104 7.99 0.11 5.29
C ILE A 104 8.91 0.71 4.24
N ILE A 105 8.36 1.45 3.27
CA ILE A 105 9.13 2.06 2.18
C ILE A 105 8.63 3.49 1.95
N ASN A 106 9.56 4.41 1.70
CA ASN A 106 9.29 5.74 1.14
C ASN A 106 10.01 5.88 -0.19
N VAL A 107 9.29 6.33 -1.23
CA VAL A 107 9.85 6.60 -2.56
C VAL A 107 9.48 8.01 -2.97
N GLU A 108 10.49 8.85 -3.21
CA GLU A 108 10.29 10.20 -3.73
C GLU A 108 9.61 10.16 -5.10
N GLN A 109 8.58 11.00 -5.27
CA GLN A 109 7.81 11.11 -6.49
C GLN A 109 8.07 12.47 -7.15
N PRO A 110 8.82 12.51 -8.26
CA PRO A 110 9.19 13.77 -8.92
C PRO A 110 8.02 14.49 -9.57
N TYR A 111 6.95 13.75 -9.92
CA TYR A 111 5.76 14.28 -10.58
C TYR A 111 4.48 13.83 -9.86
N SER A 112 3.35 14.42 -10.23
CA SER A 112 2.06 14.15 -9.59
C SER A 112 1.29 12.96 -10.15
N ASN A 113 1.84 12.29 -11.16
CA ASN A 113 1.23 11.17 -11.87
C ASN A 113 2.18 9.96 -11.93
N HIS A 114 1.67 8.83 -12.43
CA HIS A 114 2.35 7.53 -12.48
C HIS A 114 2.80 7.05 -11.10
N ASN A 115 1.96 7.27 -10.09
CA ASN A 115 2.30 6.97 -8.68
C ASN A 115 2.25 5.46 -8.35
N GLY A 116 1.72 4.62 -9.24
CA GLY A 116 1.51 3.20 -8.97
C GLY A 116 0.23 2.98 -8.16
N GLY A 117 0.28 2.10 -7.14
CA GLY A 117 -0.85 1.89 -6.23
C GLY A 117 -1.11 0.42 -5.89
N CYS A 118 -0.82 -0.50 -6.81
CA CYS A 118 -1.07 -1.92 -6.58
C CYS A 118 -0.07 -2.49 -5.56
N ILE A 119 -0.61 -3.10 -4.49
CA ILE A 119 0.13 -3.94 -3.56
C ILE A 119 -0.62 -5.23 -3.33
N GLN A 120 0.10 -6.35 -3.24
CA GLN A 120 -0.52 -7.65 -3.03
C GLN A 120 0.48 -8.66 -2.47
N PHE A 121 0.04 -9.56 -1.60
CA PHE A 121 0.83 -10.72 -1.21
C PHE A 121 0.78 -11.80 -2.29
N GLY A 122 1.94 -12.33 -2.65
CA GLY A 122 2.06 -13.50 -3.49
C GLY A 122 1.76 -14.79 -2.73
N VAL A 123 1.61 -15.89 -3.47
CA VAL A 123 1.45 -17.23 -2.88
C VAL A 123 2.71 -17.69 -2.11
N ASP A 124 3.82 -17.02 -2.33
CA ASP A 124 5.11 -17.20 -1.66
C ASP A 124 5.21 -16.45 -0.31
N GLY A 125 4.17 -15.69 0.05
CA GLY A 125 4.08 -14.94 1.30
C GLY A 125 4.74 -13.56 1.28
N TYR A 126 5.40 -13.17 0.18
CA TYR A 126 6.06 -11.87 0.07
C TYR A 126 5.11 -10.78 -0.44
N LEU A 127 5.40 -9.54 -0.08
CA LEU A 127 4.64 -8.37 -0.54
C LEU A 127 5.20 -7.88 -1.88
N TYR A 128 4.34 -7.83 -2.89
CA TYR A 128 4.61 -7.26 -4.20
C TYR A 128 4.06 -5.85 -4.27
N ILE A 129 4.86 -4.91 -4.81
CA ILE A 129 4.53 -3.49 -4.88
C ILE A 129 4.79 -2.99 -6.30
N GLY A 130 3.74 -2.52 -6.98
CA GLY A 130 3.84 -1.93 -8.31
C GLY A 130 4.05 -0.43 -8.23
N LEU A 131 5.18 0.07 -8.77
CA LEU A 131 5.51 1.49 -8.84
C LEU A 131 5.55 1.96 -10.30
N GLY A 132 4.97 3.13 -10.57
CA GLY A 132 5.14 3.83 -11.84
C GLY A 132 6.55 4.44 -11.96
N ASP A 133 6.85 5.00 -13.12
CA ASP A 133 8.15 5.64 -13.43
C ASP A 133 8.37 6.98 -12.72
N GLY A 134 7.39 7.42 -11.94
CA GLY A 134 7.41 8.70 -11.20
C GLY A 134 6.83 9.86 -11.96
N GLY A 135 6.34 9.63 -13.19
CA GLY A 135 5.48 10.57 -13.90
C GLY A 135 6.12 11.33 -15.06
N SER A 136 5.39 12.33 -15.54
CA SER A 136 5.59 13.03 -16.81
C SER A 136 5.29 12.12 -18.02
N GLY A 137 5.46 12.58 -19.27
CA GLY A 137 5.23 11.79 -20.48
C GLY A 137 6.52 11.15 -20.98
N GLY A 138 6.46 9.83 -21.28
CA GLY A 138 7.55 9.13 -21.95
C GLY A 138 8.75 8.79 -21.10
N ASP A 139 8.61 8.72 -19.74
CA ASP A 139 9.70 8.39 -18.82
C ASP A 139 10.96 9.24 -19.07
N PRO A 140 10.90 10.57 -18.91
CA PRO A 140 11.92 11.50 -19.40
C PRO A 140 13.31 11.29 -18.77
N GLU A 141 13.37 10.69 -17.58
CA GLU A 141 14.62 10.34 -16.90
C GLU A 141 15.01 8.87 -17.04
N ASN A 142 14.29 8.10 -17.90
CA ASN A 142 14.54 6.68 -18.16
C ASN A 142 14.56 5.81 -16.87
N ARG A 143 13.70 6.14 -15.90
CA ARG A 143 13.67 5.48 -14.59
C ARG A 143 13.21 4.04 -14.70
N SER A 144 12.29 3.73 -15.60
CA SER A 144 11.76 2.37 -15.78
C SER A 144 12.86 1.38 -16.17
N GLN A 145 13.88 1.79 -16.91
CA GLN A 145 14.99 0.95 -17.35
C GLN A 145 16.22 1.07 -16.45
N ASN A 146 16.19 1.97 -15.44
CA ASN A 146 17.30 2.19 -14.53
C ASN A 146 17.12 1.37 -13.24
N LEU A 147 17.96 0.33 -13.04
CA LEU A 147 17.91 -0.53 -11.84
C LEU A 147 18.40 0.15 -10.56
N GLN A 148 18.97 1.37 -10.63
CA GLN A 148 19.39 2.15 -9.46
C GLN A 148 18.25 2.94 -8.82
N THR A 149 17.02 2.84 -9.34
CA THR A 149 15.83 3.48 -8.76
C THR A 149 14.71 2.46 -8.56
N LEU A 150 13.88 2.67 -7.54
CA LEU A 150 12.68 1.86 -7.29
C LEU A 150 11.52 2.22 -8.23
N LEU A 151 11.56 3.40 -8.86
CA LEU A 151 10.53 3.87 -9.80
C LEU A 151 10.49 3.00 -11.06
N GLY A 152 9.29 2.74 -11.58
CA GLY A 152 9.06 1.91 -12.75
C GLY A 152 9.34 0.41 -12.54
N LYS A 153 9.22 -0.07 -11.30
CA LYS A 153 9.55 -1.45 -10.91
C LYS A 153 8.37 -2.16 -10.25
N MET A 154 8.44 -3.48 -10.31
CA MET A 154 7.72 -4.36 -9.40
C MET A 154 8.69 -4.79 -8.29
N LEU A 155 8.46 -4.34 -7.06
CA LEU A 155 9.24 -4.73 -5.91
C LEU A 155 8.65 -6.00 -5.30
N ARG A 156 9.51 -6.85 -4.72
CA ARG A 156 9.13 -8.05 -3.94
C ARG A 156 9.95 -8.03 -2.66
N ILE A 157 9.29 -7.93 -1.52
CA ILE A 157 9.92 -7.79 -0.21
C ILE A 157 9.33 -8.76 0.81
N ASP A 158 10.15 -9.15 1.76
CA ASP A 158 9.77 -9.93 2.92
C ASP A 158 9.52 -8.98 4.10
N ILE A 159 8.28 -8.92 4.58
CA ILE A 159 7.86 -8.02 5.65
C ILE A 159 7.87 -8.70 7.04
N ASP A 160 8.12 -9.99 7.09
CA ASP A 160 8.24 -10.76 8.34
C ASP A 160 9.65 -10.73 8.90
N ASN A 161 10.64 -10.42 8.06
CA ASN A 161 12.03 -10.28 8.42
C ASN A 161 12.52 -8.84 8.18
N THR A 162 13.49 -8.41 8.97
CA THR A 162 14.09 -7.08 8.87
C THR A 162 15.56 -7.18 8.49
N GLU A 163 16.07 -6.22 7.72
CA GLU A 163 17.47 -6.16 7.34
C GLU A 163 18.04 -4.75 7.52
N GLY A 164 19.10 -4.65 8.35
CA GLY A 164 19.71 -3.36 8.68
C GLY A 164 18.75 -2.41 9.38
N ALA A 165 18.53 -1.24 8.79
CA ALA A 165 17.59 -0.23 9.28
C ALA A 165 16.19 -0.35 8.66
N ASN A 166 15.98 -1.29 7.74
CA ASN A 166 14.71 -1.47 7.05
C ASN A 166 13.73 -2.30 7.89
N ASN A 167 12.44 -1.98 7.78
CA ASN A 167 11.35 -2.77 8.35
C ASN A 167 10.91 -3.90 7.40
N TYR A 168 11.79 -4.38 6.54
CA TYR A 168 11.64 -5.50 5.61
C TYR A 168 13.02 -6.06 5.26
N SER A 169 13.05 -7.23 4.65
CA SER A 169 14.25 -7.77 3.99
C SER A 169 13.99 -8.04 2.51
N ILE A 170 15.07 -8.25 1.76
CA ILE A 170 14.99 -8.61 0.34
C ILE A 170 15.14 -10.13 0.23
N PRO A 171 14.15 -10.86 -0.34
CA PRO A 171 14.26 -12.29 -0.54
C PRO A 171 15.50 -12.66 -1.37
N LEU A 172 16.27 -13.65 -0.89
CA LEU A 172 17.55 -14.05 -1.52
C LEU A 172 17.40 -14.58 -2.95
N ASP A 173 16.22 -14.99 -3.34
CA ASP A 173 15.86 -15.45 -4.68
C ASP A 173 15.30 -14.35 -5.59
N ASN A 174 15.37 -13.08 -5.18
CA ASN A 174 15.02 -11.97 -6.05
C ASN A 174 15.99 -11.90 -7.23
N PRO A 175 15.48 -11.76 -8.47
CA PRO A 175 16.30 -11.89 -9.69
C PRO A 175 17.38 -10.80 -9.85
N PHE A 176 17.26 -9.69 -9.10
CA PHE A 176 18.18 -8.56 -9.19
C PHE A 176 18.92 -8.27 -7.88
N ILE A 177 18.92 -9.20 -6.91
CA ILE A 177 19.55 -9.00 -5.60
C ILE A 177 21.04 -8.68 -5.69
N ASP A 178 21.74 -9.32 -6.63
CA ASP A 178 23.19 -9.19 -6.86
C ASP A 178 23.52 -8.34 -8.10
N ASN A 179 22.51 -7.65 -8.65
CA ASN A 179 22.68 -6.82 -9.83
C ASN A 179 22.58 -5.34 -9.49
N PRO A 180 23.71 -4.67 -9.19
CA PRO A 180 23.73 -3.26 -8.79
C PRO A 180 23.54 -2.28 -9.97
N ASN A 181 23.35 -2.77 -11.21
CA ASN A 181 23.26 -1.94 -12.42
C ASN A 181 21.99 -2.19 -13.21
#